data_5c60d18ef381056c902bdc1051c651ad
#
_entry.id   5c60d18ef381056c902bdc1051c651ad
#
_cell.length_a   1.000
_cell.length_b   1.000
_cell.length_c   1.000
_cell.angle_alpha   90.00
_cell.angle_beta   90.00
_cell.angle_gamma   90.00
#
_symmetry.space_group_name_H-M   'P 1'
#
loop_
_entity.id
_entity.type
_entity.pdbx_description
1 polymer ?
#
loop_
_entity_poly.entity_id
_entity_poly.type
_entity_poly.pdbx_seq_one_letter_code
_entity_poly.pdbx_strand_id
1 'polypeptide(L)'
;MSSFTLYGAFYEKSHCFGSLGFSSLLTVAHAADTASTQFEVKLTVNESCKFTAFQDVEFTSVDRSTKSASNAKGQLNITCTLNTPYEIALKGSGKMSNTNAASTSKVPYNLYQNSARTTEWNATNVLSNKGNGKDQAIPVYAKLAGDTNVEAGNYVDTVVATVTY
;
A
#
# COMPACT_ATOMS: atom_id res chain seq x y z
N MET A 1 -39.00 20.88 20.95
CA MET A 1 -39.76 22.07 20.56
C MET A 1 -40.17 21.86 19.15
N SER A 2 -41.38 21.39 18.99
CA SER A 2 -42.52 22.01 18.29
C SER A 2 -42.30 22.10 16.78
N SER A 3 -43.11 21.63 15.94
CA SER A 3 -44.56 21.87 15.87
C SER A 3 -45.22 20.87 14.91
N PHE A 4 -46.33 20.39 15.35
CA PHE A 4 -47.38 19.71 14.59
C PHE A 4 -48.09 20.72 13.68
N THR A 5 -48.46 20.32 12.48
CA THR A 5 -49.56 20.98 11.77
C THR A 5 -50.47 19.93 11.12
N LEU A 6 -51.61 19.77 11.72
CA LEU A 6 -52.81 19.14 11.15
C LEU A 6 -53.50 20.11 10.19
N TYR A 7 -53.96 19.64 9.07
CA TYR A 7 -55.07 20.19 8.31
C TYR A 7 -55.69 19.01 7.58
N GLY A 8 -56.93 18.64 7.75
CA GLY A 8 -58.15 19.41 7.72
C GLY A 8 -59.02 18.73 6.71
N ALA A 9 -59.99 17.91 7.16
CA ALA A 9 -60.96 17.26 6.29
C ALA A 9 -61.93 18.30 5.75
N PHE A 10 -62.12 18.31 4.46
CA PHE A 10 -63.31 18.95 3.87
C PHE A 10 -64.27 17.89 3.39
N TYR A 11 -65.40 17.87 4.04
CA TYR A 11 -66.58 17.14 3.71
C TYR A 11 -67.46 18.05 2.86
N GLU A 12 -67.65 17.71 1.61
CA GLU A 12 -68.68 18.40 0.80
C GLU A 12 -69.72 17.42 0.36
N LYS A 13 -70.90 17.65 0.90
CA LYS A 13 -72.16 16.99 0.58
C LYS A 13 -72.74 17.67 -0.68
N SER A 14 -72.94 16.98 -1.73
CA SER A 14 -73.77 17.45 -2.80
C SER A 14 -74.77 16.37 -3.23
N HIS A 15 -76.02 16.67 -2.98
CA HIS A 15 -77.16 15.91 -3.50
C HIS A 15 -77.40 16.30 -4.95
N CYS A 16 -77.58 15.34 -5.81
CA CYS A 16 -78.45 15.56 -6.96
C CYS A 16 -79.07 14.25 -7.51
N PHE A 17 -80.31 14.31 -7.64
CA PHE A 17 -81.27 13.40 -8.25
C PHE A 17 -80.96 13.06 -9.71
N GLY A 18 -81.33 11.84 -10.11
CA GLY A 18 -81.56 11.60 -11.53
C GLY A 18 -81.27 10.19 -12.04
N SER A 19 -82.30 9.40 -12.09
CA SER A 19 -82.51 8.14 -12.76
C SER A 19 -81.81 8.03 -14.12
N LEU A 20 -81.19 6.86 -14.36
CA LEU A 20 -81.40 5.96 -15.51
C LEU A 20 -80.25 4.93 -15.53
N GLY A 21 -80.61 3.66 -15.58
CA GLY A 21 -79.70 2.53 -15.47
C GLY A 21 -78.67 2.48 -16.60
N PHE A 22 -77.46 2.45 -16.12
CA PHE A 22 -76.32 1.92 -16.87
C PHE A 22 -75.53 1.04 -15.89
N SER A 23 -75.57 -0.26 -16.11
CA SER A 23 -74.69 -1.18 -15.45
C SER A 23 -73.23 -0.89 -15.87
N SER A 24 -72.61 0.06 -15.20
CA SER A 24 -71.16 0.25 -15.26
C SER A 24 -70.55 -0.80 -14.40
N LEU A 25 -69.89 -1.77 -14.99
CA LEU A 25 -68.90 -2.64 -14.34
C LEU A 25 -67.83 -1.75 -13.75
N LEU A 26 -67.93 -1.45 -12.44
CA LEU A 26 -66.86 -0.81 -11.69
C LEU A 26 -65.70 -1.81 -11.57
N THR A 27 -64.75 -1.68 -12.48
CA THR A 27 -63.44 -2.34 -12.29
C THR A 27 -62.77 -1.67 -11.10
N VAL A 28 -62.77 -2.34 -9.97
CA VAL A 28 -62.00 -1.90 -8.82
C VAL A 28 -60.53 -2.10 -9.20
N ALA A 29 -59.85 -1.03 -9.59
CA ALA A 29 -58.42 -1.04 -9.74
C ALA A 29 -57.81 -1.24 -8.33
N HIS A 30 -57.33 -2.45 -8.06
CA HIS A 30 -56.50 -2.68 -6.88
C HIS A 30 -55.18 -1.96 -7.12
N ALA A 31 -54.96 -0.88 -6.40
CA ALA A 31 -53.64 -0.32 -6.27
C ALA A 31 -52.73 -1.36 -5.62
N ALA A 32 -51.66 -1.73 -6.27
CA ALA A 32 -50.70 -2.62 -5.69
C ALA A 32 -50.03 -1.91 -4.48
N ASP A 33 -50.22 -2.45 -3.30
CA ASP A 33 -49.51 -1.99 -2.11
C ASP A 33 -48.02 -2.39 -2.24
N THR A 34 -47.11 -1.41 -2.06
CA THR A 34 -45.69 -1.63 -2.06
C THR A 34 -45.17 -1.41 -0.65
N ALA A 35 -44.44 -2.40 -0.13
CA ALA A 35 -43.69 -2.28 1.10
C ALA A 35 -42.20 -2.17 0.77
N SER A 36 -41.50 -1.22 1.39
CA SER A 36 -40.04 -1.06 1.24
C SER A 36 -39.38 -1.01 2.61
N THR A 37 -38.19 -1.52 2.68
CA THR A 37 -37.31 -1.41 3.85
C THR A 37 -35.91 -1.02 3.43
N GLN A 38 -35.14 -0.49 4.37
CA GLN A 38 -33.75 -0.13 4.17
C GLN A 38 -32.87 -1.03 5.02
N PHE A 39 -31.76 -1.44 4.46
CA PHE A 39 -30.71 -2.15 5.19
C PHE A 39 -29.34 -1.62 4.77
N GLU A 40 -28.34 -1.72 5.65
CA GLU A 40 -27.00 -1.27 5.39
C GLU A 40 -26.12 -2.43 4.93
N VAL A 41 -25.34 -2.21 3.89
CA VAL A 41 -24.25 -3.09 3.48
C VAL A 41 -22.96 -2.47 4.00
N LYS A 42 -22.24 -3.18 4.86
CA LYS A 42 -21.05 -2.68 5.55
C LYS A 42 -19.83 -3.49 5.15
N LEU A 43 -18.68 -2.81 4.97
CA LEU A 43 -17.37 -3.40 4.75
C LEU A 43 -16.34 -2.56 5.49
N THR A 44 -15.38 -3.21 6.14
CA THR A 44 -14.17 -2.58 6.67
C THR A 44 -12.98 -3.07 5.87
N VAL A 45 -12.18 -2.17 5.33
CA VAL A 45 -10.91 -2.48 4.66
C VAL A 45 -9.79 -2.08 5.61
N ASN A 46 -8.98 -3.06 6.03
CA ASN A 46 -7.82 -2.80 6.89
C ASN A 46 -6.61 -2.40 6.06
N GLU A 47 -5.73 -1.60 6.65
CA GLU A 47 -4.42 -1.30 6.08
C GLU A 47 -3.58 -2.58 6.00
N SER A 48 -2.79 -2.71 4.95
CA SER A 48 -1.92 -3.85 4.73
C SER A 48 -0.77 -3.48 3.81
N CYS A 49 0.44 -3.92 4.16
CA CYS A 49 1.63 -3.83 3.31
C CYS A 49 2.34 -5.18 3.26
N LYS A 50 2.88 -5.53 2.10
CA LYS A 50 3.70 -6.74 1.93
C LYS A 50 4.75 -6.55 0.85
N PHE A 51 5.92 -7.12 1.06
CA PHE A 51 6.90 -7.27 -0.01
C PHE A 51 6.42 -8.35 -0.98
N THR A 52 6.50 -8.08 -2.28
CA THR A 52 6.03 -8.97 -3.36
C THR A 52 7.18 -9.58 -4.14
N ALA A 53 8.30 -8.84 -4.27
CA ALA A 53 9.51 -9.31 -4.92
C ALA A 53 10.73 -8.53 -4.40
N PHE A 54 11.92 -9.05 -4.72
CA PHE A 54 13.18 -8.35 -4.51
C PHE A 54 14.17 -8.70 -5.62
N GLN A 55 15.14 -7.81 -5.83
CA GLN A 55 16.32 -8.03 -6.64
C GLN A 55 17.53 -7.71 -5.76
N ASP A 56 18.48 -8.63 -5.71
CA ASP A 56 19.70 -8.46 -4.93
C ASP A 56 20.53 -7.27 -5.41
N VAL A 57 21.31 -6.73 -4.49
CA VAL A 57 22.32 -5.72 -4.79
C VAL A 57 23.62 -6.46 -5.11
N GLU A 58 24.00 -6.46 -6.38
CA GLU A 58 25.21 -7.13 -6.85
C GLU A 58 26.25 -6.10 -7.32
N PHE A 59 27.41 -6.12 -6.68
CA PHE A 59 28.57 -5.39 -7.17
C PHE A 59 29.26 -6.21 -8.28
N THR A 60 29.64 -5.56 -9.36
CA THR A 60 30.49 -6.20 -10.37
C THR A 60 31.83 -6.60 -9.77
N SER A 61 32.49 -7.60 -10.34
CA SER A 61 33.84 -8.00 -9.93
C SER A 61 34.76 -6.78 -9.93
N VAL A 62 35.49 -6.61 -8.85
CA VAL A 62 36.49 -5.55 -8.69
C VAL A 62 37.86 -6.17 -8.50
N ASP A 63 38.86 -5.59 -9.14
CA ASP A 63 40.22 -5.99 -8.90
C ASP A 63 40.67 -5.56 -7.49
N ARG A 64 41.63 -6.26 -6.99
CA ARG A 64 42.28 -5.95 -5.73
C ARG A 64 42.86 -4.55 -5.78
N SER A 65 42.45 -3.74 -4.94
CA SER A 65 42.89 -2.39 -4.66
C SER A 65 41.86 -1.32 -4.85
N THR A 66 42.14 -0.40 -4.19
CA THR A 66 42.42 0.98 -4.40
C THR A 66 41.19 1.82 -4.61
N LYS A 67 40.58 2.34 -3.62
CA LYS A 67 39.89 3.65 -3.71
C LYS A 67 38.82 3.83 -4.82
N SER A 68 38.53 2.81 -5.61
CA SER A 68 37.45 2.86 -6.61
C SER A 68 36.12 2.54 -5.94
N ALA A 69 35.31 3.57 -5.73
CA ALA A 69 33.95 3.38 -5.26
C ALA A 69 33.15 2.61 -6.33
N SER A 70 32.99 1.32 -6.17
CA SER A 70 32.03 0.54 -6.97
C SER A 70 30.62 0.84 -6.48
N ASN A 71 29.71 0.93 -7.43
CA ASN A 71 28.29 1.20 -7.21
C ASN A 71 27.46 0.01 -7.69
N ALA A 72 26.39 -0.26 -6.96
CA ALA A 72 25.42 -1.29 -7.31
C ALA A 72 24.00 -0.78 -7.09
N LYS A 73 23.05 -1.55 -7.60
CA LYS A 73 21.61 -1.29 -7.44
C LYS A 73 20.88 -2.62 -7.32
N GLY A 74 19.96 -2.68 -6.37
CA GLY A 74 18.95 -3.69 -6.24
C GLY A 74 17.56 -3.07 -6.23
N GLN A 75 16.54 -3.85 -5.89
CA GLN A 75 15.16 -3.40 -5.84
C GLN A 75 14.35 -4.20 -4.82
N LEU A 76 13.45 -3.52 -4.12
CA LEU A 76 12.37 -4.12 -3.38
C LEU A 76 11.06 -3.78 -4.06
N ASN A 77 10.14 -4.73 -4.12
CA ASN A 77 8.78 -4.47 -4.56
C ASN A 77 7.83 -4.60 -3.37
N ILE A 78 6.94 -3.65 -3.20
CA ILE A 78 5.98 -3.62 -2.11
C ILE A 78 4.59 -3.25 -2.62
N THR A 79 3.57 -3.94 -2.12
CA THR A 79 2.17 -3.61 -2.35
C THR A 79 1.52 -3.25 -1.03
N CYS A 80 1.01 -2.04 -0.94
CA CYS A 80 0.25 -1.55 0.22
C CYS A 80 -1.14 -1.11 -0.21
N THR A 81 -2.11 -1.18 0.71
CA THR A 81 -3.44 -0.58 0.55
C THR A 81 -3.32 0.89 0.17
N LEU A 82 -4.24 1.38 -0.64
CA LEU A 82 -4.23 2.76 -1.14
C LEU A 82 -4.18 3.77 0.01
N ASN A 83 -3.26 4.73 -0.07
CA ASN A 83 -2.99 5.78 0.90
C ASN A 83 -2.45 5.32 2.26
N THR A 84 -2.21 4.04 2.49
CA THR A 84 -1.53 3.57 3.70
C THR A 84 -0.12 4.16 3.78
N PRO A 85 0.21 4.95 4.81
CA PRO A 85 1.58 5.40 5.01
C PRO A 85 2.44 4.21 5.44
N TYR A 86 3.67 4.15 4.95
CA TYR A 86 4.59 3.10 5.37
C TYR A 86 6.03 3.60 5.44
N GLU A 87 6.81 2.92 6.25
CA GLU A 87 8.25 3.14 6.38
C GLU A 87 9.00 1.85 6.16
N ILE A 88 10.12 1.90 5.42
CA ILE A 88 10.97 0.74 5.19
C ILE A 88 12.33 1.01 5.86
N ALA A 89 12.71 0.13 6.78
CA ALA A 89 14.02 0.06 7.40
C ALA A 89 14.86 -1.04 6.75
N LEU A 90 16.15 -0.81 6.57
CA LEU A 90 17.13 -1.81 6.14
C LEU A 90 18.11 -2.09 7.26
N LYS A 91 18.28 -3.36 7.64
CA LYS A 91 19.22 -3.80 8.67
C LYS A 91 20.17 -4.85 8.10
N GLY A 92 21.41 -4.48 7.91
CA GLY A 92 22.54 -5.34 7.58
C GLY A 92 23.71 -5.07 8.51
N SER A 93 24.82 -5.79 8.36
CA SER A 93 26.04 -5.55 9.14
C SER A 93 26.86 -4.35 8.62
N GLY A 94 26.57 -3.88 7.39
CA GLY A 94 27.32 -2.84 6.68
C GLY A 94 28.70 -3.32 6.18
N LYS A 95 28.96 -4.64 6.27
CA LYS A 95 30.20 -5.26 5.82
C LYS A 95 29.92 -6.64 5.26
N MET A 96 30.23 -6.86 4.00
CA MET A 96 30.20 -8.19 3.41
C MET A 96 31.37 -9.00 3.96
N SER A 97 31.13 -10.23 4.35
CA SER A 97 32.12 -11.20 4.81
C SER A 97 32.50 -12.14 3.67
N ASN A 98 33.77 -12.56 3.64
CA ASN A 98 34.20 -13.58 2.70
C ASN A 98 33.45 -14.90 2.97
N THR A 99 33.03 -15.59 1.92
CA THR A 99 32.31 -16.86 2.04
C THR A 99 33.21 -18.01 2.50
N ASN A 100 34.53 -17.85 2.41
CA ASN A 100 35.47 -18.77 3.04
C ASN A 100 35.49 -18.55 4.55
N ALA A 101 35.02 -19.52 5.31
CA ALA A 101 34.93 -19.43 6.78
C ALA A 101 36.27 -19.23 7.50
N ALA A 102 37.38 -19.57 6.86
CA ALA A 102 38.74 -19.33 7.43
C ALA A 102 39.20 -17.88 7.24
N SER A 103 38.54 -17.11 6.38
CA SER A 103 38.90 -15.72 6.13
C SER A 103 38.22 -14.78 7.13
N THR A 104 38.95 -13.81 7.64
CA THR A 104 38.43 -12.71 8.46
C THR A 104 38.19 -11.43 7.67
N SER A 105 38.48 -11.44 6.36
CA SER A 105 38.38 -10.28 5.48
C SER A 105 36.95 -9.83 5.33
N LYS A 106 36.75 -8.51 5.32
CA LYS A 106 35.43 -7.88 5.14
C LYS A 106 35.53 -6.68 4.22
N VAL A 107 34.47 -6.47 3.43
CA VAL A 107 34.34 -5.32 2.53
C VAL A 107 33.18 -4.44 3.01
N PRO A 108 33.44 -3.21 3.48
CA PRO A 108 32.41 -2.31 3.95
C PRO A 108 31.59 -1.74 2.79
N TYR A 109 30.28 -1.54 3.01
CA TYR A 109 29.39 -0.92 2.05
C TYR A 109 28.31 -0.09 2.77
N ASN A 110 27.71 0.85 2.06
CA ASN A 110 26.54 1.59 2.49
C ASN A 110 25.40 1.44 1.49
N LEU A 111 24.16 1.48 2.01
CA LEU A 111 22.92 1.51 1.22
C LEU A 111 22.33 2.91 1.24
N TYR A 112 21.63 3.25 0.15
CA TYR A 112 21.09 4.59 -0.04
C TYR A 112 19.70 4.55 -0.67
N GLN A 113 18.89 5.57 -0.35
CA GLN A 113 17.54 5.75 -0.87
C GLN A 113 17.52 6.37 -2.27
N ASN A 114 18.58 7.04 -2.69
CA ASN A 114 18.65 7.80 -3.93
C ASN A 114 19.85 7.42 -4.81
N SER A 115 19.71 7.65 -6.11
CA SER A 115 20.74 7.34 -7.10
C SER A 115 22.03 8.15 -6.94
N ALA A 116 21.95 9.35 -6.36
CA ALA A 116 23.10 10.18 -6.04
C ALA A 116 23.91 9.65 -4.83
N ARG A 117 23.35 8.70 -4.07
CA ARG A 117 23.96 8.10 -2.88
C ARG A 117 24.37 9.15 -1.83
N THR A 118 23.45 10.07 -1.56
CA THR A 118 23.60 11.12 -0.56
C THR A 118 22.76 10.89 0.69
N THR A 119 21.66 10.13 0.56
CA THR A 119 20.77 9.81 1.66
C THR A 119 20.94 8.32 2.01
N GLU A 120 21.63 8.04 3.09
CA GLU A 120 21.79 6.66 3.57
C GLU A 120 20.44 6.04 3.91
N TRP A 121 20.38 4.71 3.76
CA TRP A 121 19.22 3.91 4.11
C TRP A 121 19.64 2.79 5.06
N ASN A 122 19.18 2.87 6.30
CA ASN A 122 19.53 1.92 7.34
C ASN A 122 18.35 1.74 8.34
N ALA A 123 18.62 1.16 9.51
CA ALA A 123 17.58 0.90 10.52
C ALA A 123 17.03 2.17 11.19
N THR A 124 17.77 3.27 11.17
CA THR A 124 17.38 4.55 11.78
C THR A 124 16.98 5.60 10.76
N ASN A 125 17.59 5.59 9.59
CA ASN A 125 17.24 6.47 8.48
C ASN A 125 16.38 5.69 7.48
N VAL A 126 15.08 5.66 7.74
CA VAL A 126 14.09 4.86 7.02
C VAL A 126 13.57 5.60 5.78
N LEU A 127 13.10 4.85 4.79
CA LEU A 127 12.41 5.40 3.63
C LEU A 127 10.91 5.46 3.94
N SER A 128 10.33 6.65 3.92
CA SER A 128 8.89 6.87 4.11
C SER A 128 8.18 7.08 2.78
N ASN A 129 7.02 6.43 2.60
CA ASN A 129 6.21 6.55 1.40
C ASN A 129 4.74 6.20 1.69
N LYS A 130 3.89 6.16 0.65
CA LYS A 130 2.46 5.80 0.74
C LYS A 130 2.09 4.74 -0.28
N GLY A 131 1.23 3.83 0.11
CA GLY A 131 0.63 2.84 -0.76
C GLY A 131 -0.23 3.47 -1.86
N ASN A 132 -0.12 2.93 -3.06
CA ASN A 132 -0.92 3.34 -4.21
C ASN A 132 -1.95 2.27 -4.66
N GLY A 133 -2.12 1.22 -3.85
CA GLY A 133 -2.97 0.07 -4.17
C GLY A 133 -2.41 -0.86 -5.23
N LYS A 134 -1.17 -0.64 -5.68
CA LYS A 134 -0.47 -1.43 -6.72
C LYS A 134 0.93 -1.78 -6.25
N ASP A 135 1.60 -2.63 -7.01
CA ASP A 135 3.02 -2.93 -6.80
C ASP A 135 3.89 -1.70 -7.05
N GLN A 136 4.72 -1.35 -6.08
CA GLN A 136 5.65 -0.22 -6.12
C GLN A 136 7.08 -0.74 -6.09
N ALA A 137 7.84 -0.40 -7.12
CA ALA A 137 9.27 -0.71 -7.20
C ALA A 137 10.08 0.34 -6.44
N ILE A 138 10.79 -0.09 -5.41
CA ILE A 138 11.62 0.74 -4.55
C ILE A 138 13.10 0.39 -4.82
N PRO A 139 13.85 1.24 -5.53
CA PRO A 139 15.25 0.97 -5.80
C PRO A 139 16.10 1.08 -4.53
N VAL A 140 17.05 0.15 -4.39
CA VAL A 140 18.07 0.15 -3.34
C VAL A 140 19.41 0.46 -4.00
N TYR A 141 20.02 1.57 -3.67
CA TYR A 141 21.34 1.94 -4.19
C TYR A 141 22.41 1.57 -3.19
N ALA A 142 23.54 1.08 -3.69
CA ALA A 142 24.68 0.71 -2.85
C ALA A 142 25.99 1.28 -3.37
N LYS A 143 26.94 1.44 -2.44
CA LYS A 143 28.31 1.88 -2.75
C LYS A 143 29.28 1.20 -1.79
N LEU A 144 30.41 0.73 -2.30
CA LEU A 144 31.50 0.28 -1.45
C LEU A 144 32.07 1.47 -0.65
N ALA A 145 32.26 1.28 0.64
CA ALA A 145 32.66 2.33 1.57
C ALA A 145 34.18 2.35 1.86
N GLY A 146 34.96 1.61 1.12
CA GLY A 146 36.38 1.53 1.33
C GLY A 146 37.15 0.92 0.16
N ASP A 147 38.40 0.58 0.39
CA ASP A 147 39.19 -0.17 -0.59
C ASP A 147 38.80 -1.65 -0.59
N THR A 148 39.18 -2.35 -1.63
CA THR A 148 38.98 -3.79 -1.81
C THR A 148 40.31 -4.55 -1.67
N ASN A 149 41.30 -3.99 -0.97
CA ASN A 149 42.59 -4.65 -0.72
C ASN A 149 42.43 -5.71 0.37
N VAL A 150 41.64 -6.72 0.08
CA VAL A 150 41.28 -7.86 0.93
C VAL A 150 41.61 -9.17 0.24
N GLU A 151 41.44 -10.29 0.91
CA GLU A 151 41.61 -11.61 0.31
C GLU A 151 40.69 -11.80 -0.89
N ALA A 152 41.16 -12.48 -1.91
CA ALA A 152 40.30 -12.84 -3.05
C ALA A 152 39.21 -13.81 -2.62
N GLY A 153 38.02 -13.65 -3.17
CA GLY A 153 36.88 -14.53 -2.84
C GLY A 153 35.54 -13.85 -3.08
N ASN A 154 34.49 -14.56 -2.77
CA ASN A 154 33.14 -14.04 -2.78
C ASN A 154 32.80 -13.43 -1.42
N TYR A 155 32.13 -12.29 -1.45
CA TYR A 155 31.74 -11.55 -0.24
C TYR A 155 30.23 -11.37 -0.20
N VAL A 156 29.62 -11.69 0.93
CA VAL A 156 28.17 -11.64 1.13
C VAL A 156 27.83 -11.00 2.47
N ASP A 157 26.75 -10.23 2.51
CA ASP A 157 26.05 -9.82 3.72
C ASP A 157 24.54 -10.02 3.50
N THR A 158 23.80 -10.28 4.56
CA THR A 158 22.35 -10.41 4.54
C THR A 158 21.71 -9.15 5.10
N VAL A 159 20.88 -8.48 4.31
CA VAL A 159 20.14 -7.30 4.72
C VAL A 159 18.68 -7.67 4.90
N VAL A 160 18.12 -7.35 6.06
CA VAL A 160 16.71 -7.53 6.37
C VAL A 160 15.99 -6.21 6.08
N ALA A 161 14.98 -6.25 5.20
CA ALA A 161 14.06 -5.15 4.97
C ALA A 161 12.81 -5.35 5.85
N THR A 162 12.44 -4.34 6.60
CA THR A 162 11.23 -4.33 7.45
C THR A 162 10.34 -3.19 7.05
N VAL A 163 9.05 -3.46 6.77
CA VAL A 163 8.03 -2.44 6.55
C VAL A 163 7.17 -2.27 7.79
N THR A 164 6.94 -1.02 8.18
CA THR A 164 6.02 -0.59 9.25
C THR A 164 4.94 0.28 8.64
N TYR A 165 3.66 0.02 8.99
CA TYR A 165 2.47 0.71 8.47
C TYR A 165 1.36 0.75 9.52
#